data_a43b267aa193f4014033a4d38202025c
#
_entry.id   a43b267aa193f4014033a4d38202025c
#
_cell.length_a   1.000
_cell.length_b   1.000
_cell.length_c   1.000
_cell.angle_alpha   90.00
_cell.angle_beta   90.00
_cell.angle_gamma   90.00
#
_symmetry.space_group_name_H-M   'P 1'
#
loop_
_entity.id
_entity.type
_entity.pdbx_description
1 polymer ?
#
loop_
_entity_poly.entity_id
_entity_poly.type
_entity_poly.pdbx_seq_one_letter_code
_entity_poly.pdbx_strand_id
1 'polypeptide(L)' 'MIIINLDVMMAKRKMSLSELSERVGITLANLSILKNNKAKAIRFSTLDAICRALDCTTADILEYVPSDEQNEEDET' A
#
# COMPACT_ATOMS: atom_id res chain seq x y z
N MET A 1 -8.49 4.35 -11.33
CA MET A 1 -8.48 3.84 -9.94
C MET A 1 -7.05 3.75 -9.44
N ILE A 2 -6.89 3.81 -8.15
CA ILE A 2 -5.56 3.69 -7.53
C ILE A 2 -5.37 2.25 -7.08
N ILE A 3 -4.23 1.68 -7.47
CA ILE A 3 -3.85 0.33 -7.08
C ILE A 3 -2.68 0.43 -6.10
N ILE A 4 -2.73 -0.36 -5.06
CA ILE A 4 -1.66 -0.42 -4.06
C ILE A 4 -0.84 -1.68 -4.33
N ASN A 5 0.42 -1.51 -4.73
CA ASN A 5 1.32 -2.61 -5.09
C ASN A 5 2.25 -2.98 -3.94
N LEU A 6 1.73 -2.94 -2.73
CA LEU A 6 2.52 -3.23 -1.54
C LEU A 6 3.03 -4.68 -1.54
N ASP A 7 2.16 -5.61 -1.95
CA ASP A 7 2.51 -7.02 -2.00
C ASP A 7 3.69 -7.28 -2.94
N VAL A 8 3.72 -6.58 -4.07
CA VAL A 8 4.81 -6.70 -5.05
C VAL A 8 6.13 -6.25 -4.43
N MET A 9 6.13 -5.09 -3.77
CA MET A 9 7.34 -4.57 -3.16
C MET A 9 7.80 -5.42 -1.98
N MET A 10 6.87 -5.93 -1.19
CA MET A 10 7.22 -6.84 -0.10
C MET A 10 7.93 -8.09 -0.64
N ALA A 11 7.41 -8.63 -1.73
CA ALA A 11 8.01 -9.80 -2.36
C ALA A 11 9.41 -9.49 -2.89
N LYS A 12 9.57 -8.32 -3.51
CA LYS A 12 10.87 -7.90 -4.04
C LYS A 12 11.92 -7.77 -2.94
N ARG A 13 11.49 -7.29 -1.77
CA ARG A 13 12.40 -7.10 -0.63
C ARG A 13 12.44 -8.31 0.29
N LYS A 14 11.67 -9.35 -0.01
CA LYS A 14 11.58 -10.56 0.79
C LYS A 14 11.25 -10.24 2.25
N MET A 15 10.33 -9.30 2.43
CA MET A 15 9.93 -8.85 3.75
C MET A 15 8.54 -9.38 4.07
N SER A 16 8.39 -9.96 5.26
CA SER A 16 7.11 -10.49 5.70
C SER A 16 6.19 -9.37 6.17
N LEU A 17 4.90 -9.68 6.23
CA LEU A 17 3.92 -8.73 6.74
C LEU A 17 4.23 -8.35 8.19
N SER A 18 4.63 -9.33 9.01
CA SER A 18 4.98 -9.08 10.41
C SER A 18 6.16 -8.13 10.52
N GLU A 19 7.18 -8.35 9.73
CA GLU A 19 8.37 -7.51 9.76
C GLU A 19 8.03 -6.09 9.34
N LEU A 20 7.27 -5.94 8.27
CA LEU A 20 6.89 -4.62 7.79
C LEU A 20 6.00 -3.90 8.81
N SER A 21 5.07 -4.64 9.42
CA SER A 21 4.22 -4.09 10.47
C SER A 21 5.04 -3.48 11.60
N GLU A 22 6.07 -4.21 12.04
CA GLU A 22 6.94 -3.72 13.10
C GLU A 22 7.71 -2.47 12.66
N ARG A 23 8.24 -2.48 11.46
CA ARG A 23 9.05 -1.36 10.97
C ARG A 23 8.23 -0.10 10.76
N VAL A 24 7.00 -0.25 10.28
CA VAL A 24 6.13 0.88 9.99
C VAL A 24 5.40 1.36 11.23
N GLY A 25 5.15 0.47 12.17
CA GLY A 25 4.45 0.81 13.41
C GLY A 25 2.94 0.82 13.27
N ILE A 26 2.40 -0.01 12.38
CA ILE A 26 0.95 -0.19 12.26
C ILE A 26 0.61 -1.66 12.50
N THR A 27 -0.66 -1.92 12.81
CA THR A 27 -1.08 -3.28 13.12
C THR A 27 -1.06 -4.17 11.88
N LEU A 28 -0.92 -5.47 12.12
CA LEU A 28 -0.99 -6.44 11.04
C LEU A 28 -2.31 -6.34 10.28
N ALA A 29 -3.39 -6.11 11.01
CA ALA A 29 -4.71 -6.00 10.38
C ALA A 29 -4.76 -4.82 9.42
N ASN A 30 -4.26 -3.66 9.84
CA ASN A 30 -4.26 -2.47 8.99
C ASN A 30 -3.34 -2.64 7.79
N LEU A 31 -2.18 -3.24 8.01
CA LEU A 31 -1.24 -3.49 6.92
C LEU A 31 -1.81 -4.48 5.91
N SER A 32 -2.52 -5.48 6.40
CA SER A 32 -3.18 -6.47 5.54
C SER A 32 -4.22 -5.81 4.64
N ILE A 33 -4.97 -4.85 5.19
CA ILE A 33 -5.95 -4.11 4.40
C ILE A 33 -5.26 -3.36 3.25
N LEU A 34 -4.12 -2.75 3.53
CA LEU A 34 -3.34 -2.07 2.49
C LEU A 34 -2.80 -3.06 1.47
N LYS A 35 -2.23 -4.17 1.94
CA LYS A 35 -1.62 -5.18 1.08
C LYS A 35 -2.65 -5.77 0.11
N ASN A 36 -3.88 -5.96 0.58
CA ASN A 36 -4.93 -6.56 -0.24
C ASN A 36 -5.70 -5.55 -1.06
N ASN A 37 -5.21 -4.31 -1.12
CA ASN A 37 -5.76 -3.24 -1.93
C ASN A 37 -7.20 -2.90 -1.54
N LYS A 38 -7.50 -3.00 -0.26
CA LYS A 38 -8.85 -2.72 0.25
C LYS A 38 -8.93 -1.43 1.04
N ALA A 39 -7.80 -0.73 1.19
CA ALA A 39 -7.79 0.54 1.90
C ALA A 39 -8.37 1.62 1.02
N LYS A 40 -9.12 2.54 1.63
CA LYS A 40 -9.70 3.67 0.91
C LYS A 40 -8.88 4.94 1.09
N ALA A 41 -7.92 4.91 2.00
CA ALA A 41 -7.06 6.04 2.27
C ALA A 41 -5.79 5.53 2.94
N ILE A 42 -4.74 6.33 2.83
CA ILE A 42 -3.49 6.06 3.53
C ILE A 42 -2.93 7.41 3.97
N ARG A 43 -2.44 7.47 5.20
CA ARG A 43 -1.81 8.68 5.69
C ARG A 43 -0.44 8.85 5.04
N PHE A 44 -0.07 10.09 4.78
CA PHE A 44 1.26 10.35 4.23
C PHE A 44 2.37 9.86 5.15
N SER A 45 2.18 9.97 6.47
CA SER A 45 3.18 9.47 7.41
C SER A 45 3.36 7.96 7.30
N THR A 46 2.27 7.23 7.10
CA THR A 46 2.32 5.79 6.91
C THR A 46 3.00 5.44 5.59
N LEU A 47 2.63 6.16 4.53
CA LEU A 47 3.23 5.95 3.22
C LEU A 47 4.74 6.22 3.26
N ASP A 48 5.14 7.28 3.94
CA ASP A 48 6.55 7.62 4.12
C ASP A 48 7.30 6.49 4.84
N ALA A 49 6.71 5.97 5.90
CA ALA A 49 7.33 4.90 6.68
C ALA A 49 7.44 3.61 5.86
N ILE A 50 6.44 3.31 5.04
CA ILE A 50 6.48 2.14 4.16
C ILE A 50 7.60 2.28 3.13
N CYS A 51 7.68 3.43 2.50
CA CYS A 51 8.73 3.68 1.50
C CYS A 51 10.11 3.56 2.13
N ARG A 52 10.27 4.07 3.34
CA ARG A 52 11.54 3.99 4.05
C ARG A 52 11.88 2.54 4.39
N ALA A 53 10.91 1.79 4.89
CA ALA A 53 11.13 0.41 5.28
C ALA A 53 11.46 -0.49 4.10
N LEU A 54 10.82 -0.24 2.96
CA LEU A 54 11.03 -1.04 1.75
C LEU A 54 12.07 -0.45 0.81
N ASP A 55 12.65 0.69 1.18
CA ASP A 55 13.67 1.38 0.37
C ASP A 55 13.17 1.56 -1.05
N CYS A 56 12.04 2.24 -1.19
CA CYS A 56 11.41 2.45 -2.48
C CYS A 56 10.74 3.83 -2.51
N THR A 57 10.16 4.16 -3.64
CA THR A 57 9.44 5.42 -3.82
C THR A 57 7.95 5.18 -3.78
N THR A 58 7.18 6.28 -3.71
CA THR A 58 5.72 6.17 -3.75
C THR A 58 5.24 5.58 -5.08
N ALA A 59 5.96 5.83 -6.16
CA ALA A 59 5.59 5.27 -7.47
C ALA A 59 5.70 3.74 -7.47
N ASP A 60 6.52 3.17 -6.61
CA ASP A 60 6.63 1.73 -6.49
C ASP A 60 5.45 1.13 -5.72
N ILE A 61 4.81 1.94 -4.89
CA ILE A 61 3.72 1.47 -4.02
C ILE A 61 2.36 1.77 -4.64
N LEU A 62 2.20 2.93 -5.27
CA LEU A 62 0.92 3.39 -5.79
C LEU A 62 0.95 3.46 -7.29
N GLU A 63 -0.14 3.03 -7.90
CA GLU A 63 -0.27 3.05 -9.35
C GLU A 63 -1.66 3.57 -9.72
N TYR A 64 -1.72 4.43 -10.73
CA TYR A 64 -2.99 4.86 -11.27
C TYR A 64 -3.31 4.05 -12.53
N VAL A 65 -4.48 3.43 -12.51
CA VAL A 65 -4.96 2.67 -13.66
C VAL A 65 -6.27 3.31 -14.10
N PRO A 66 -6.37 3.79 -15.33
CA PRO A 66 -7.65 4.34 -15.83
C PRO A 66 -8.71 3.27 -15.79
N SER A 67 -9.91 3.66 -15.43
CA SER A 67 -11.05 2.75 -15.37
C SER A 67 -12.05 3.16 -16.44
N ASP A 68 -12.47 2.20 -17.21
CA ASP A 68 -13.44 2.46 -18.26
C ASP A 68 -14.85 2.60 -17.73
N GLU A 69 -15.08 1.95 -16.62
CA GLU A 69 -16.40 2.03 -16.03
C GLU A 69 -16.48 3.11 -15.03
N GLN A 70 -16.80 3.45 -14.70
CA GLN A 70 -16.75 4.00 -13.69
C GLN A 70 -17.20 3.99 -12.61
N ASN A 71 -17.50 3.82 -12.53
CA ASN A 71 -17.68 3.75 -11.75
C ASN A 71 -17.52 4.12 -10.64
N GLU A 72 -17.80 4.44 -10.46
CA GLU A 72 -17.63 4.57 -9.60
C GLU A 72 -17.77 5.02 -8.63
N GLU A 73 -18.16 4.87 -8.20
CA GLU A 73 -18.32 5.07 -7.31
C GLU A 73 -17.84 5.63 -6.49
N ASP A 74 -17.74 5.90 -6.42
CA ASP A 74 -17.24 6.17 -5.64
C ASP A 74 -16.76 6.90 -5.01
N GLU A 75 -16.74 7.29 -4.93
CA GLU A 75 -16.29 7.75 -4.33
C GLU A 75 -15.92 8.27 -3.59
N THR A 76 -15.86 8.47 -3.46
CA THR A 76 -15.43 8.86 -2.66
C THR A 76 -15.17 9.18 -2.06
#